data_98c740a98230b2c7ace17fe85e1996c2
#
_entry.id   98c740a98230b2c7ace17fe85e1996c2
#
_cell.length_a   1.000
_cell.length_b   1.000
_cell.length_c   1.000
_cell.angle_alpha   90.00
_cell.angle_beta   90.00
_cell.angle_gamma   90.00
#
_symmetry.space_group_name_H-M   'P 1'
#
loop_
_entity.id
_entity.type
_entity.pdbx_description
1 polymer ?
#
loop_
_entity_poly.entity_id
_entity_poly.type
_entity_poly.pdbx_seq_one_letter_code
_entity_poly.pdbx_strand_id
1 'polypeptide(L)'
;MTPRILSIDDSKMIRLLLARLFRPFASELLEAANGEEGLALATRENPDLILLDYNMPVMVGIAMLRKMRENPGLKRTPVIMLTADSGLQSLATVARLGVRDYVTKPFREEELLAKVGRIIPLIARAGP
;
A
#
# COMPACT_ATOMS: atom_id res chain seq x y z
N MET A 1 -19.19 -2.81 4.85
CA MET A 1 -17.89 -3.18 5.44
C MET A 1 -16.88 -2.08 5.24
N THR A 2 -16.12 -1.80 6.27
CA THR A 2 -15.09 -0.77 6.20
C THR A 2 -13.83 -1.34 5.55
N PRO A 3 -13.34 -0.74 4.45
CA PRO A 3 -12.13 -1.26 3.83
C PRO A 3 -10.91 -1.10 4.73
N ARG A 4 -10.01 -2.08 4.66
CA ARG A 4 -8.75 -2.09 5.39
C ARG A 4 -7.62 -1.81 4.45
N ILE A 5 -6.81 -0.81 4.78
CA ILE A 5 -5.63 -0.41 4.01
C ILE A 5 -4.40 -0.66 4.86
N LEU A 6 -3.43 -1.40 4.32
CA LEU A 6 -2.16 -1.60 5.00
C LEU A 6 -1.09 -0.75 4.34
N SER A 7 -0.49 0.14 5.12
CA SER A 7 0.64 0.96 4.68
C SER A 7 1.93 0.33 5.18
N ILE A 8 2.82 0.02 4.26
CA ILE A 8 4.13 -0.55 4.60
C ILE A 8 5.20 0.41 4.12
N ASP A 9 5.83 1.12 5.07
CA ASP A 9 6.79 2.17 4.78
C ASP A 9 7.69 2.36 5.98
N ASP A 10 9.00 2.44 5.76
CA ASP A 10 9.95 2.65 6.84
C ASP A 10 9.97 4.10 7.33
N SER A 11 9.40 5.03 6.58
CA SER A 11 9.30 6.43 6.96
C SER A 11 8.11 6.68 7.88
N LYS A 12 8.38 7.02 9.12
CA LYS A 12 7.33 7.38 10.07
C LYS A 12 6.53 8.60 9.57
N MET A 13 7.22 9.54 8.91
CA MET A 13 6.57 10.74 8.37
C MET A 13 5.53 10.36 7.30
N ILE A 14 5.88 9.46 6.40
CA ILE A 14 4.96 9.01 5.37
C ILE A 14 3.78 8.29 6.00
N ARG A 15 4.01 7.42 6.99
CA ARG A 15 2.90 6.73 7.66
C ARG A 15 1.96 7.71 8.35
N LEU A 16 2.49 8.75 8.99
CA LEU A 16 1.67 9.80 9.60
C LEU A 16 0.88 10.59 8.57
N LEU A 17 1.53 10.89 7.44
CA LEU A 17 0.86 11.60 6.35
C LEU A 17 -0.31 10.79 5.79
N LEU A 18 -0.10 9.49 5.58
CA LEU A 18 -1.16 8.60 5.10
C LEU A 18 -2.29 8.45 6.11
N ALA A 19 -1.96 8.37 7.40
CA ALA A 19 -2.97 8.32 8.45
C ALA A 19 -3.87 9.55 8.41
N ARG A 20 -3.27 10.73 8.23
CA ARG A 20 -4.02 11.99 8.10
C ARG A 20 -4.86 12.00 6.85
N LEU A 21 -4.28 11.54 5.73
CA LEU A 21 -4.94 11.55 4.43
C LEU A 21 -6.21 10.70 4.42
N PHE A 22 -6.18 9.54 5.05
CA PHE A 22 -7.31 8.62 5.05
C PHE A 22 -8.29 8.83 6.20
N ARG A 23 -7.94 9.68 7.16
CA ARG A 23 -8.82 9.93 8.32
C ARG A 23 -10.24 10.35 7.96
N PRO A 24 -10.46 11.20 6.93
CA PRO A 24 -11.83 11.62 6.58
C PRO A 24 -12.69 10.51 5.99
N PHE A 25 -12.10 9.39 5.63
CA PHE A 25 -12.84 8.31 4.96
C PHE A 25 -13.13 7.15 5.90
N ALA A 26 -14.22 6.46 5.64
CA ALA A 26 -14.60 5.26 6.38
C ALA A 26 -13.69 4.11 5.97
N SER A 27 -12.50 4.05 6.58
CA SER A 27 -11.48 3.05 6.32
C SER A 27 -10.68 2.79 7.59
N GLU A 28 -10.07 1.61 7.65
CA GLU A 28 -9.16 1.25 8.73
C GLU A 28 -7.76 1.20 8.14
N LEU A 29 -6.86 2.01 8.69
CA LEU A 29 -5.48 2.05 8.24
C LEU A 29 -4.59 1.26 9.20
N LEU A 30 -3.93 0.23 8.66
CA LEU A 30 -2.94 -0.56 9.38
C LEU A 30 -1.56 -0.12 8.92
N GLU A 31 -0.57 -0.22 9.79
CA GLU A 31 0.78 0.26 9.50
C GLU A 31 1.85 -0.78 9.81
N ALA A 32 2.86 -0.86 8.96
CA ALA A 32 4.05 -1.66 9.17
C ALA A 32 5.27 -0.85 8.75
N ALA A 33 6.38 -1.05 9.45
CA ALA A 33 7.60 -0.27 9.23
C ALA A 33 8.58 -0.92 8.25
N ASN A 34 8.36 -2.18 7.89
CA ASN A 34 9.21 -2.89 6.94
C ASN A 34 8.44 -4.03 6.28
N GLY A 35 9.06 -4.66 5.28
CA GLY A 35 8.40 -5.70 4.51
C GLY A 35 8.09 -6.97 5.30
N GLU A 36 8.96 -7.35 6.22
CA GLU A 36 8.75 -8.54 7.04
C GLU A 36 7.55 -8.36 7.97
N GLU A 37 7.50 -7.23 8.67
CA GLU A 37 6.37 -6.87 9.52
C GLU A 37 5.10 -6.73 8.69
N GLY A 38 5.22 -6.10 7.51
CA GLY A 38 4.09 -5.92 6.60
C GLY A 38 3.52 -7.24 6.11
N LEU A 39 4.37 -8.19 5.76
CA LEU A 39 3.93 -9.50 5.30
C LEU A 39 3.20 -10.25 6.42
N ALA A 40 3.72 -10.21 7.64
CA ALA A 40 3.07 -10.84 8.78
C ALA A 40 1.70 -10.23 9.04
N LEU A 41 1.63 -8.90 9.01
CA LEU A 41 0.38 -8.18 9.26
C LEU A 41 -0.63 -8.44 8.14
N ALA A 42 -0.18 -8.43 6.88
CA ALA A 42 -1.06 -8.74 5.74
C ALA A 42 -1.65 -10.13 5.84
N THR A 43 -0.84 -11.11 6.25
CA THR A 43 -1.28 -12.49 6.40
C THR A 43 -2.34 -12.62 7.49
N ARG A 44 -2.16 -11.91 8.59
CA ARG A 44 -3.09 -11.95 9.72
C ARG A 44 -4.36 -11.18 9.47
N GLU A 45 -4.25 -9.97 8.89
CA GLU A 45 -5.38 -9.04 8.79
C GLU A 45 -6.08 -9.04 7.44
N ASN A 46 -5.46 -9.61 6.43
CA ASN A 46 -6.04 -9.76 5.09
C ASN A 46 -6.62 -8.43 4.55
N PRO A 47 -5.77 -7.39 4.35
CA PRO A 47 -6.25 -6.08 3.93
C PRO A 47 -6.85 -6.07 2.53
N ASP A 48 -7.67 -5.06 2.27
CA ASP A 48 -8.30 -4.86 0.95
C ASP A 48 -7.38 -4.16 -0.03
N LEU A 49 -6.37 -3.46 0.47
CA LEU A 49 -5.38 -2.75 -0.33
C LEU A 49 -4.10 -2.60 0.46
N ILE A 50 -2.98 -2.74 -0.22
CA ILE A 50 -1.65 -2.49 0.37
C ILE A 50 -0.99 -1.34 -0.36
N LEU A 51 -0.53 -0.34 0.41
CA LEU A 51 0.33 0.73 -0.07
C LEU A 51 1.75 0.35 0.34
N LEU A 52 2.57 0.01 -0.65
CA LEU A 52 3.87 -0.62 -0.40
C LEU A 52 5.02 0.28 -0.85
N ASP A 53 5.89 0.66 0.09
CA ASP A 53 7.11 1.38 -0.23
C ASP A 53 8.05 0.44 -0.99
N TYR A 54 8.55 0.92 -2.14
CA TYR A 54 9.48 0.16 -2.96
C TYR A 54 10.83 -0.07 -2.27
N ASN A 55 11.35 0.97 -1.61
CA ASN A 55 12.69 0.94 -1.02
C ASN A 55 12.62 0.86 0.50
N MET A 56 12.90 -0.31 1.05
CA MET A 56 12.91 -0.53 2.50
C MET A 56 14.17 -1.30 2.91
N PRO A 57 14.77 -0.96 4.08
CA PRO A 57 16.05 -1.55 4.47
C PRO A 57 15.99 -3.04 4.84
N VAL A 58 14.89 -3.50 5.45
CA VAL A 58 14.81 -4.88 5.93
C VAL A 58 14.37 -5.84 4.85
N MET A 59 13.36 -5.47 4.11
CA MET A 59 12.87 -6.28 3.00
C MET A 59 12.35 -5.33 1.92
N VAL A 60 13.00 -5.36 0.75
CA VAL A 60 12.58 -4.49 -0.36
C VAL A 60 11.21 -4.88 -0.87
N GLY A 61 10.50 -3.89 -1.41
CA GLY A 61 9.11 -4.08 -1.84
C GLY A 61 8.89 -5.24 -2.79
N ILE A 62 9.80 -5.45 -3.75
CA ILE A 62 9.67 -6.56 -4.70
C ILE A 62 9.75 -7.92 -4.00
N ALA A 63 10.66 -8.08 -3.04
CA ALA A 63 10.80 -9.34 -2.31
C ALA A 63 9.53 -9.66 -1.52
N MET A 64 8.97 -8.66 -0.85
CA MET A 64 7.72 -8.83 -0.13
C MET A 64 6.58 -9.18 -1.09
N LEU A 65 6.51 -8.49 -2.22
CA LEU A 65 5.47 -8.71 -3.22
C LEU A 65 5.50 -10.13 -3.77
N ARG A 66 6.70 -10.67 -4.02
CA ARG A 66 6.84 -12.05 -4.46
C ARG A 66 6.31 -13.03 -3.42
N LYS A 67 6.66 -12.80 -2.16
CA LYS A 67 6.16 -13.66 -1.07
C LYS A 67 4.65 -13.59 -0.94
N MET A 68 4.06 -12.41 -1.13
CA MET A 68 2.61 -12.26 -1.13
C MET A 68 1.96 -13.11 -2.22
N ARG A 69 2.53 -13.07 -3.44
CA ARG A 69 1.94 -13.79 -4.57
C ARG A 69 2.07 -15.31 -4.45
N GLU A 70 2.96 -15.79 -3.58
CA GLU A 70 3.07 -17.21 -3.27
C GLU A 70 2.07 -17.65 -2.19
N ASN A 71 1.49 -16.70 -1.46
CA ASN A 71 0.54 -16.98 -0.39
C ASN A 71 -0.88 -16.95 -0.96
N PRO A 72 -1.62 -18.08 -0.93
CA PRO A 72 -2.97 -18.13 -1.49
C PRO A 72 -3.91 -17.07 -0.93
N GLY A 73 -3.74 -16.70 0.35
CA GLY A 73 -4.58 -15.68 0.99
C GLY A 73 -4.27 -14.26 0.53
N LEU A 74 -3.09 -14.03 -0.05
CA LEU A 74 -2.65 -12.70 -0.50
C LEU A 74 -2.42 -12.62 -1.99
N LYS A 75 -2.67 -13.70 -2.70
CA LYS A 75 -2.37 -13.81 -4.13
C LYS A 75 -3.05 -12.74 -4.98
N ARG A 76 -4.22 -12.29 -4.57
CA ARG A 76 -5.01 -11.30 -5.32
C ARG A 76 -5.15 -9.96 -4.63
N THR A 77 -4.50 -9.79 -3.49
CA THR A 77 -4.59 -8.51 -2.77
C THR A 77 -4.01 -7.40 -3.62
N PRO A 78 -4.77 -6.33 -3.89
CA PRO A 78 -4.28 -5.24 -4.72
C PRO A 78 -3.19 -4.45 -4.00
N VAL A 79 -2.19 -4.01 -4.76
CA VAL A 79 -1.05 -3.26 -4.26
C VAL A 79 -0.84 -2.00 -5.10
N ILE A 80 -0.66 -0.87 -4.44
CA ILE A 80 -0.15 0.35 -5.05
C ILE A 80 1.25 0.55 -4.52
N MET A 81 2.22 0.67 -5.41
CA MET A 81 3.62 0.86 -5.04
C MET A 81 3.92 2.34 -4.87
N LEU A 82 4.56 2.70 -3.76
CA LEU A 82 5.06 4.05 -3.54
C LEU A 82 6.57 4.03 -3.72
N THR A 83 7.10 4.92 -4.55
CA THR A 83 8.52 4.90 -4.89
C THR A 83 9.09 6.30 -5.06
N ALA A 84 10.35 6.49 -4.66
CA ALA A 84 11.07 7.73 -4.92
C ALA A 84 11.63 7.77 -6.33
N ASP A 85 11.57 6.65 -7.05
CA ASP A 85 12.16 6.50 -8.38
C ASP A 85 11.08 6.47 -9.45
N SER A 86 10.99 7.56 -10.24
CA SER A 86 10.02 7.67 -11.33
C SER A 86 10.41 6.83 -12.55
N GLY A 87 11.67 6.45 -12.65
CA GLY A 87 12.19 5.66 -13.76
C GLY A 87 12.41 4.20 -13.38
N LEU A 88 11.42 3.55 -12.79
CA LEU A 88 11.54 2.19 -12.31
C LEU A 88 12.10 1.25 -13.37
N GLN A 89 13.35 0.80 -13.18
CA GLN A 89 13.96 -0.19 -14.06
C GLN A 89 13.27 -1.56 -13.92
N SER A 90 12.63 -1.79 -12.80
CA SER A 90 11.90 -3.03 -12.53
C SER A 90 10.41 -2.94 -12.82
N LEU A 91 9.99 -1.96 -13.61
CA LEU A 91 8.57 -1.75 -13.89
C LEU A 91 7.90 -3.01 -14.46
N ALA A 92 8.58 -3.70 -15.36
CA ALA A 92 8.05 -4.95 -15.94
C ALA A 92 7.88 -6.05 -14.87
N THR A 93 8.84 -6.15 -13.95
CA THR A 93 8.76 -7.12 -12.84
C THR A 93 7.60 -6.78 -11.90
N VAL A 94 7.47 -5.51 -11.57
CA VAL A 94 6.40 -5.00 -10.70
C VAL A 94 5.04 -5.30 -11.33
N ALA A 95 4.90 -5.03 -12.62
CA ALA A 95 3.66 -5.29 -13.36
C ALA A 95 3.31 -6.78 -13.38
N ARG A 96 4.31 -7.65 -13.58
CA ARG A 96 4.11 -9.10 -13.58
C ARG A 96 3.64 -9.62 -12.23
N LEU A 97 4.04 -8.96 -11.15
CA LEU A 97 3.63 -9.32 -9.80
C LEU A 97 2.28 -8.72 -9.42
N GLY A 98 1.57 -8.13 -10.39
CA GLY A 98 0.19 -7.71 -10.20
C GLY A 98 0.01 -6.40 -9.44
N VAL A 99 1.01 -5.53 -9.44
CA VAL A 99 0.85 -4.19 -8.87
C VAL A 99 -0.14 -3.41 -9.73
N ARG A 100 -1.16 -2.85 -9.09
CA ARG A 100 -2.23 -2.15 -9.80
C ARG A 100 -1.81 -0.79 -10.31
N ASP A 101 -0.96 -0.11 -9.54
CA ASP A 101 -0.51 1.22 -9.90
C ASP A 101 0.72 1.58 -9.07
N TYR A 102 1.37 2.67 -9.42
CA TYR A 102 2.46 3.19 -8.61
C TYR A 102 2.32 4.71 -8.50
N VAL A 103 2.90 5.27 -7.43
CA VAL A 103 2.90 6.70 -7.18
C VAL A 103 4.32 7.12 -6.80
N THR A 104 4.82 8.17 -7.43
CA THR A 104 6.16 8.68 -7.16
C THR A 104 6.15 9.62 -5.95
N LYS A 105 7.11 9.43 -5.05
CA LYS A 105 7.30 10.33 -3.92
C LYS A 105 8.16 11.53 -4.34
N PRO A 106 7.88 12.73 -3.88
CA PRO A 106 6.71 13.10 -3.07
C PRO A 106 5.45 13.05 -3.92
N PHE A 107 4.37 12.52 -3.35
CA PHE A 107 3.13 12.36 -4.10
C PHE A 107 2.15 13.49 -3.81
N ARG A 108 1.23 13.68 -4.74
CA ARG A 108 0.11 14.60 -4.56
C ARG A 108 -1.04 13.82 -3.94
N GLU A 109 -1.67 14.41 -2.93
CA GLU A 109 -2.74 13.73 -2.20
C GLU A 109 -3.90 13.34 -3.12
N GLU A 110 -4.28 14.24 -4.03
CA GLU A 110 -5.39 13.97 -4.97
C GLU A 110 -5.07 12.80 -5.88
N GLU A 111 -3.82 12.69 -6.33
CA GLU A 111 -3.41 11.60 -7.20
C GLU A 111 -3.49 10.25 -6.48
N LEU A 112 -2.98 10.20 -5.25
CA LEU A 112 -3.02 8.97 -4.47
C LEU A 112 -4.46 8.56 -4.16
N LEU A 113 -5.27 9.51 -3.70
CA LEU A 113 -6.68 9.24 -3.41
C LEU A 113 -7.45 8.78 -4.65
N ALA A 114 -7.17 9.35 -5.81
CA ALA A 114 -7.81 8.94 -7.05
C ALA A 114 -7.46 7.50 -7.40
N LYS A 115 -6.20 7.11 -7.24
CA LYS A 115 -5.75 5.75 -7.53
C LYS A 115 -6.30 4.75 -6.54
N VAL A 116 -6.31 5.09 -5.25
CA VAL A 116 -6.92 4.25 -4.22
C VAL A 116 -8.41 4.07 -4.48
N GLY A 117 -9.09 5.15 -4.84
CA GLY A 117 -10.54 5.10 -5.10
C GLY A 117 -10.96 4.25 -6.28
N ARG A 118 -10.03 3.92 -7.18
CA ARG A 118 -10.30 2.98 -8.27
C ARG A 118 -10.30 1.53 -7.81
N ILE A 119 -9.76 1.27 -6.64
CA ILE A 119 -9.58 -0.10 -6.13
C ILE A 119 -10.56 -0.37 -4.99
N ILE A 120 -10.69 0.57 -4.06
CA ILE A 120 -11.60 0.45 -2.93
C ILE A 120 -12.47 1.71 -2.84
N PRO A 121 -13.69 1.61 -2.33
CA PRO A 121 -14.54 2.80 -2.16
C PRO A 121 -13.97 3.72 -1.08
N LEU A 122 -13.88 5.01 -1.39
CA LEU A 122 -13.49 6.02 -0.42
C LEU A 122 -14.76 6.82 -0.06
N ILE A 123 -15.37 6.41 1.02
CA ILE A 123 -16.63 7.00 1.47
C ILE A 123 -16.34 7.88 2.68
N ALA A 124 -16.79 9.13 2.63
CA ALA A 124 -16.60 10.06 3.74
C ALA A 124 -17.24 9.48 5.01
N ARG A 125 -16.55 9.65 6.15
CA ARG A 125 -17.11 9.25 7.41
C ARG A 125 -18.37 10.06 7.69
N ALA A 126 -19.34 9.41 8.32
CA ALA A 126 -20.52 10.11 8.79
C ALA A 126 -20.09 11.20 9.77
N GLY A 127 -20.62 12.40 9.60
CA GLY A 127 -20.27 13.54 10.45
C GLY A 127 -20.67 13.31 11.89
N PRO A 128 -20.13 14.12 12.82
CA PRO A 128 -20.45 14.01 14.24
C PRO A 128 -21.89 14.31 14.49
#